data_dd3e8fe4e904bdca2aa1bc2009cda099
#
_entry.id   dd3e8fe4e904bdca2aa1bc2009cda099
#
_cell.length_a   1.000
_cell.length_b   1.000
_cell.length_c   1.000
_cell.angle_alpha   90.00
_cell.angle_beta   90.00
_cell.angle_gamma   90.00
#
_symmetry.space_group_name_H-M   'P 1'
#
loop_
_entity.id
_entity.type
_entity.pdbx_description
1 polymer ?
#
loop_
_entity_poly.entity_id
_entity_poly.type
_entity_poly.pdbx_seq_one_letter_code
_entity_poly.pdbx_strand_id
1 'polypeptide(L)'
;MDKRLLSLGLALAGTAAAAQERPNIVLFLVDDMGVMDTSVPFLTDGKGNPVLYPLNDWYRTPQMERLANQGVRFSQFYAQGVSSPSRTSLLTGQDAARHRVTNWIRSEGNNRDDYGPYDWNWEGLGADDITLPRLLREAGYRTIHVGKGHFAPFGHSGEDPRDLGFEVNVAGSSIGEPGSYLGENGYGLLRGTRSRAVPGLDKYHGTDTFLTEALTLEALAQVDSAVAAKEPFFLYLSHYAVHNPFEIDKRFSAHYQDTTYSQAARGYATLIEGMDKSLGDVMDHLEQLGIAENTLIVFLGDNGSDAPLGGSHDIGSSAPLRGKKGSEFEGGTRVPCIIAWARPDSRNAWQQKYPVLQGAISREIGTIMDIFPTLTLLSGAQAPLPPAHTEDGYLLWSFLRGDKNPWHEDTFLNHFPHQHRGSYFTSWRHGPWKLIYYYNPDHPDYPQCTLFNLEEDPSETHDVLRQHPRIARRLLREMIDRLRRDNATYPVDFEGKPVLPREDAIR
;
A
#
# COMPACT_ATOMS: atom_id res chain seq x y z
N MET A 1 -75.15 35.50 13.48
CA MET A 1 -73.83 36.22 13.33
C MET A 1 -72.73 35.20 13.13
N ASP A 2 -72.45 34.97 11.86
CA ASP A 2 -71.43 33.98 11.40
C ASP A 2 -70.04 34.53 11.54
N LYS A 3 -69.16 33.75 12.17
CA LYS A 3 -67.73 33.94 12.12
C LYS A 3 -67.14 32.82 11.28
N ARG A 4 -66.81 33.13 10.02
CA ARG A 4 -66.08 32.27 9.16
C ARG A 4 -64.54 32.34 9.52
N LEU A 5 -63.99 31.25 9.98
CA LEU A 5 -62.60 31.05 10.14
C LEU A 5 -62.02 30.69 8.79
N LEU A 6 -61.12 31.57 8.23
CA LEU A 6 -60.21 31.24 7.12
C LEU A 6 -59.05 30.48 7.69
N SER A 7 -58.93 29.20 7.38
CA SER A 7 -57.71 28.43 7.57
C SER A 7 -56.79 28.62 6.35
N LEU A 8 -55.70 29.42 6.53
CA LEU A 8 -54.59 29.44 5.60
C LEU A 8 -53.76 28.15 5.80
N GLY A 9 -53.84 27.24 4.84
CA GLY A 9 -52.92 26.10 4.75
C GLY A 9 -51.58 26.57 4.20
N LEU A 10 -50.56 26.67 5.06
CA LEU A 10 -49.17 26.74 4.63
C LEU A 10 -48.74 25.36 4.10
N ALA A 11 -48.67 25.22 2.78
CA ALA A 11 -47.98 24.09 2.17
C ALA A 11 -46.45 24.29 2.37
N LEU A 12 -45.89 23.61 3.35
CA LEU A 12 -44.44 23.38 3.47
C LEU A 12 -44.05 22.47 2.32
N ALA A 13 -43.63 23.06 1.20
CA ALA A 13 -42.85 22.37 0.21
C ALA A 13 -41.45 22.10 0.80
N GLY A 14 -41.32 20.99 1.50
CA GLY A 14 -40.04 20.44 1.86
C GLY A 14 -39.35 20.00 0.57
N THR A 15 -38.41 20.79 0.09
CA THR A 15 -37.41 20.31 -0.86
C THR A 15 -36.65 19.21 -0.12
N ALA A 16 -37.00 17.94 -0.38
CA ALA A 16 -36.10 16.84 -0.08
C ALA A 16 -34.82 17.12 -0.84
N ALA A 17 -33.81 17.64 -0.15
CA ALA A 17 -32.46 17.60 -0.68
C ALA A 17 -32.21 16.12 -0.97
N ALA A 18 -32.04 15.76 -2.26
CA ALA A 18 -31.65 14.42 -2.64
C ALA A 18 -30.38 14.13 -1.84
N ALA A 19 -30.40 13.08 -1.03
CA ALA A 19 -29.20 12.66 -0.31
C ALA A 19 -28.14 12.46 -1.37
N GLN A 20 -27.05 13.23 -1.30
CA GLN A 20 -25.97 13.13 -2.27
C GLN A 20 -25.45 11.69 -2.23
N GLU A 21 -25.35 11.05 -3.39
CA GLU A 21 -24.84 9.69 -3.50
C GLU A 21 -23.46 9.60 -2.84
N ARG A 22 -23.22 8.50 -2.12
CA ARG A 22 -21.92 8.25 -1.46
C ARG A 22 -20.79 8.32 -2.46
N PRO A 23 -19.59 8.80 -2.08
CA PRO A 23 -18.48 8.90 -2.99
C PRO A 23 -17.98 7.51 -3.39
N ASN A 24 -17.58 7.36 -4.63
CA ASN A 24 -16.84 6.19 -5.08
C ASN A 24 -15.41 6.23 -4.54
N ILE A 25 -14.79 5.07 -4.43
CA ILE A 25 -13.43 4.91 -3.93
C ILE A 25 -12.65 4.04 -4.90
N VAL A 26 -11.53 4.55 -5.38
CA VAL A 26 -10.53 3.78 -6.13
C VAL A 26 -9.27 3.66 -5.27
N LEU A 27 -8.93 2.45 -4.88
CA LEU A 27 -7.65 2.11 -4.28
C LEU A 27 -6.78 1.48 -5.36
N PHE A 28 -5.82 2.25 -5.85
CA PHE A 28 -4.89 1.87 -6.90
C PHE A 28 -3.57 1.43 -6.25
N LEU A 29 -3.37 0.12 -6.16
CA LEU A 29 -2.22 -0.48 -5.48
C LEU A 29 -1.21 -1.01 -6.50
N VAL A 30 0.05 -0.66 -6.32
CA VAL A 30 1.17 -1.06 -7.18
C VAL A 30 2.11 -1.97 -6.41
N ASP A 31 2.41 -3.13 -6.99
CA ASP A 31 3.28 -4.14 -6.41
C ASP A 31 4.76 -3.76 -6.60
N ASP A 32 5.56 -3.83 -5.52
CA ASP A 32 7.02 -3.58 -5.54
C ASP A 32 7.45 -2.17 -5.99
N MET A 33 6.60 -1.17 -5.83
CA MET A 33 6.91 0.20 -6.19
C MET A 33 7.36 1.02 -4.97
N GLY A 34 8.63 1.37 -4.92
CA GLY A 34 9.18 2.29 -3.92
C GLY A 34 8.92 3.75 -4.23
N VAL A 35 9.12 4.61 -3.24
CA VAL A 35 8.85 6.06 -3.33
C VAL A 35 9.69 6.79 -4.39
N MET A 36 10.78 6.17 -4.86
CA MET A 36 11.67 6.75 -5.87
C MET A 36 11.41 6.24 -7.29
N ASP A 37 10.49 5.28 -7.49
CA ASP A 37 10.18 4.67 -8.78
C ASP A 37 9.18 5.50 -9.61
N THR A 38 9.38 6.81 -9.67
CA THR A 38 8.43 7.75 -10.28
C THR A 38 9.11 9.06 -10.67
N SER A 39 8.55 9.81 -11.60
CA SER A 39 8.96 11.19 -11.90
C SER A 39 8.45 12.21 -10.85
N VAL A 40 7.50 11.83 -9.99
CA VAL A 40 6.99 12.70 -8.93
C VAL A 40 8.01 12.86 -7.81
N PRO A 41 8.44 14.08 -7.47
CA PRO A 41 9.36 14.31 -6.36
C PRO A 41 8.61 14.19 -5.01
N PHE A 42 8.70 13.03 -4.38
CA PHE A 42 8.12 12.79 -3.05
C PHE A 42 9.00 13.32 -1.92
N LEU A 43 10.33 13.20 -2.05
CA LEU A 43 11.25 13.63 -1.01
C LEU A 43 11.36 15.14 -0.96
N THR A 44 11.57 15.68 0.25
CA THR A 44 11.66 17.12 0.50
C THR A 44 12.98 17.49 1.16
N ASP A 45 13.41 18.75 0.94
CA ASP A 45 14.48 19.37 1.73
C ASP A 45 14.01 19.69 3.16
N GLY A 46 14.92 20.18 4.01
CA GLY A 46 14.61 20.58 5.38
C GLY A 46 13.56 21.70 5.50
N LYS A 47 13.28 22.42 4.39
CA LYS A 47 12.25 23.47 4.33
C LYS A 47 10.90 22.96 3.81
N GLY A 48 10.83 21.69 3.39
CA GLY A 48 9.63 21.08 2.84
C GLY A 48 9.45 21.27 1.33
N ASN A 49 10.45 21.79 0.61
CA ASN A 49 10.38 21.87 -0.83
C ASN A 49 10.70 20.51 -1.46
N PRO A 50 10.02 20.13 -2.56
CA PRO A 50 10.32 18.89 -3.26
C PRO A 50 11.73 18.89 -3.85
N VAL A 51 12.40 17.73 -3.79
CA VAL A 51 13.76 17.57 -4.34
C VAL A 51 13.71 16.48 -5.42
N LEU A 52 14.25 16.82 -6.60
CA LEU A 52 14.42 15.87 -7.70
C LEU A 52 15.75 15.12 -7.56
N TYR A 53 15.72 13.84 -7.84
CA TYR A 53 16.86 12.94 -7.88
C TYR A 53 16.97 12.27 -9.26
N PRO A 54 18.11 11.69 -9.63
CA PRO A 54 18.30 11.08 -10.96
C PRO A 54 17.26 10.01 -11.32
N LEU A 55 16.72 9.27 -10.36
CA LEU A 55 15.64 8.29 -10.61
C LEU A 55 14.35 8.97 -11.05
N ASN A 56 14.05 10.17 -10.54
CA ASN A 56 12.87 10.93 -10.98
C ASN A 56 12.97 11.40 -12.43
N ASP A 57 14.18 11.62 -12.94
CA ASP A 57 14.41 11.98 -14.35
C ASP A 57 14.32 10.76 -15.27
N TRP A 58 14.59 9.56 -14.74
CA TRP A 58 14.61 8.34 -15.54
C TRP A 58 13.23 7.72 -15.73
N TYR A 59 12.41 7.70 -14.67
CA TYR A 59 11.04 7.18 -14.75
C TYR A 59 10.08 8.22 -15.34
N ARG A 60 9.05 7.74 -16.04
CA ARG A 60 8.04 8.57 -16.70
C ARG A 60 6.66 8.24 -16.13
N THR A 61 6.14 9.13 -15.29
CA THR A 61 4.85 8.94 -14.61
C THR A 61 3.98 10.21 -14.65
N PRO A 62 3.63 10.71 -15.85
CA PRO A 62 2.88 11.96 -16.00
C PRO A 62 1.47 11.90 -15.38
N GLN A 63 0.86 10.72 -15.26
CA GLN A 63 -0.46 10.61 -14.64
C GLN A 63 -0.39 10.63 -13.12
N MET A 64 0.68 10.09 -12.52
CA MET A 64 0.97 10.29 -11.10
C MET A 64 1.22 11.78 -10.80
N GLU A 65 1.92 12.51 -11.69
CA GLU A 65 2.09 13.97 -11.56
C GLU A 65 0.73 14.69 -11.62
N ARG A 66 -0.15 14.30 -12.55
CA ARG A 66 -1.52 14.83 -12.65
C ARG A 66 -2.29 14.58 -11.35
N LEU A 67 -2.27 13.36 -10.82
CA LEU A 67 -2.95 13.01 -9.57
C LEU A 67 -2.35 13.79 -8.38
N ALA A 68 -1.02 13.90 -8.29
CA ALA A 68 -0.34 14.64 -7.22
C ALA A 68 -0.70 16.14 -7.24
N ASN A 69 -0.94 16.72 -8.42
CA ASN A 69 -1.40 18.11 -8.54
C ASN A 69 -2.85 18.30 -8.10
N GLN A 70 -3.66 17.23 -8.09
CA GLN A 70 -5.07 17.26 -7.65
C GLN A 70 -5.24 17.00 -6.16
N GLY A 71 -4.21 16.49 -5.48
CA GLY A 71 -4.32 16.05 -4.10
C GLY A 71 -3.08 16.26 -3.24
N VAL A 72 -2.94 15.43 -2.23
CA VAL A 72 -1.82 15.40 -1.30
C VAL A 72 -0.97 14.17 -1.57
N ARG A 73 0.35 14.38 -1.76
CA ARG A 73 1.34 13.31 -1.72
C ARG A 73 2.08 13.31 -0.38
N PHE A 74 2.41 12.14 0.12
CA PHE A 74 3.12 11.98 1.39
C PHE A 74 4.61 11.77 1.15
N SER A 75 5.45 12.63 1.71
CA SER A 75 6.91 12.45 1.62
C SER A 75 7.43 11.33 2.51
N GLN A 76 6.62 10.87 3.48
CA GLN A 76 6.95 9.87 4.48
C GLN A 76 5.79 8.91 4.68
N PHE A 77 5.50 8.06 3.67
CA PHE A 77 4.49 7.03 3.78
C PHE A 77 5.14 5.64 3.78
N TYR A 78 4.67 4.78 4.67
CA TYR A 78 5.28 3.49 4.94
C TYR A 78 4.33 2.33 4.72
N ALA A 79 4.87 1.28 4.12
CA ALA A 79 4.28 -0.04 4.07
C ALA A 79 5.24 -1.06 4.70
N GLN A 80 4.81 -2.30 4.90
CA GLN A 80 5.67 -3.35 5.42
C GLN A 80 6.73 -3.75 4.39
N GLY A 81 7.76 -4.49 4.80
CA GLY A 81 8.90 -4.80 3.94
C GLY A 81 8.60 -5.67 2.72
N VAL A 82 7.46 -6.39 2.67
CA VAL A 82 7.02 -7.26 1.58
C VAL A 82 5.49 -7.26 1.43
N SER A 83 5.00 -7.84 0.31
CA SER A 83 3.60 -7.70 -0.13
C SER A 83 2.54 -8.23 0.85
N SER A 84 2.60 -9.50 1.31
CA SER A 84 1.51 -10.07 2.12
C SER A 84 1.27 -9.36 3.45
N PRO A 85 2.30 -9.01 4.25
CA PRO A 85 2.12 -8.19 5.45
C PRO A 85 1.44 -6.85 5.16
N SER A 86 1.87 -6.15 4.10
CA SER A 86 1.29 -4.87 3.71
C SER A 86 -0.16 -4.96 3.29
N ARG A 87 -0.48 -5.95 2.46
CA ARG A 87 -1.85 -6.19 1.98
C ARG A 87 -2.80 -6.58 3.10
N THR A 88 -2.31 -7.39 4.06
CA THR A 88 -3.05 -7.71 5.28
C THR A 88 -3.26 -6.47 6.14
N SER A 89 -2.21 -5.67 6.39
CA SER A 89 -2.31 -4.40 7.13
C SER A 89 -3.29 -3.41 6.47
N LEU A 90 -3.26 -3.30 5.13
CA LEU A 90 -4.17 -2.46 4.36
C LEU A 90 -5.64 -2.84 4.54
N LEU A 91 -5.94 -4.14 4.50
CA LEU A 91 -7.32 -4.63 4.59
C LEU A 91 -7.84 -4.70 6.02
N THR A 92 -6.99 -4.74 7.03
CA THR A 92 -7.40 -4.90 8.44
C THR A 92 -7.17 -3.67 9.31
N GLY A 93 -6.34 -2.72 8.87
CA GLY A 93 -5.90 -1.59 9.70
C GLY A 93 -4.96 -1.99 10.83
N GLN A 94 -4.42 -3.22 10.80
CA GLN A 94 -3.56 -3.76 11.86
C GLN A 94 -2.09 -3.79 11.45
N ASP A 95 -1.22 -3.65 12.45
CA ASP A 95 0.23 -3.81 12.27
C ASP A 95 0.60 -5.29 12.01
N ALA A 96 1.67 -5.51 11.23
CA ALA A 96 2.15 -6.85 10.92
C ALA A 96 2.53 -7.66 12.18
N ALA A 97 3.03 -7.01 13.21
CA ALA A 97 3.30 -7.66 14.49
C ALA A 97 2.03 -8.21 15.16
N ARG A 98 0.87 -7.53 14.97
CA ARG A 98 -0.42 -7.95 15.54
C ARG A 98 -1.10 -9.05 14.75
N HIS A 99 -1.27 -8.89 13.42
CA HIS A 99 -1.91 -9.92 12.59
C HIS A 99 -0.97 -11.09 12.28
N ARG A 100 0.31 -10.98 12.59
CA ARG A 100 1.37 -12.01 12.48
C ARG A 100 1.66 -12.53 11.07
N VAL A 101 1.09 -11.93 10.03
CA VAL A 101 1.55 -12.13 8.66
C VAL A 101 2.81 -11.28 8.51
N THR A 102 3.95 -11.82 8.88
CA THR A 102 5.22 -11.09 9.00
C THR A 102 6.21 -11.39 7.86
N ASN A 103 5.81 -12.22 6.90
CA ASN A 103 6.55 -12.52 5.67
C ASN A 103 5.59 -12.64 4.49
N TRP A 104 6.14 -12.67 3.26
CA TRP A 104 5.34 -13.01 2.08
C TRP A 104 4.82 -14.46 2.21
N ILE A 105 3.57 -14.67 1.83
CA ILE A 105 2.92 -15.97 1.86
C ILE A 105 3.25 -16.73 0.57
N ARG A 106 3.86 -17.92 0.69
CA ARG A 106 4.03 -18.80 -0.46
C ARG A 106 2.68 -19.42 -0.84
N SER A 107 2.35 -19.38 -2.12
CA SER A 107 1.08 -19.93 -2.61
C SER A 107 0.88 -21.41 -2.30
N GLU A 108 1.96 -22.19 -2.23
CA GLU A 108 1.93 -23.64 -2.03
C GLU A 108 1.93 -24.06 -0.55
N GLY A 109 2.10 -23.15 0.40
CA GLY A 109 2.10 -23.44 1.83
C GLY A 109 3.15 -22.68 2.64
N ASN A 110 3.37 -23.10 3.86
CA ASN A 110 4.26 -22.44 4.81
C ASN A 110 5.71 -22.38 4.29
N ASN A 111 6.24 -21.17 4.15
CA ASN A 111 7.63 -20.88 3.74
C ASN A 111 8.49 -20.37 4.90
N ARG A 112 8.21 -20.84 6.12
CA ARG A 112 9.07 -20.55 7.25
C ARG A 112 10.51 -20.97 6.94
N ASP A 113 11.46 -20.09 7.21
CA ASP A 113 12.90 -20.38 7.16
C ASP A 113 13.37 -21.07 8.46
N ASP A 114 14.63 -21.50 8.52
CA ASP A 114 15.15 -22.33 9.61
C ASP A 114 14.96 -21.71 11.00
N TYR A 115 15.14 -20.41 11.13
CA TYR A 115 15.01 -19.67 12.40
C TYR A 115 13.77 -18.76 12.44
N GLY A 116 12.93 -18.76 11.43
CA GLY A 116 11.68 -18.01 11.43
C GLY A 116 10.71 -18.49 12.52
N PRO A 117 9.78 -17.64 12.94
CA PRO A 117 8.82 -17.98 14.00
C PRO A 117 7.97 -19.19 13.63
N TYR A 118 7.68 -20.04 14.61
CA TYR A 118 6.76 -21.18 14.40
C TYR A 118 5.30 -20.73 14.29
N ASP A 119 4.94 -19.66 14.97
CA ASP A 119 3.57 -19.15 15.16
C ASP A 119 3.24 -17.95 14.30
N TRP A 120 4.01 -17.67 13.23
CA TRP A 120 3.62 -16.65 12.27
C TRP A 120 2.40 -17.09 11.46
N ASN A 121 1.58 -16.12 11.08
CA ASN A 121 0.35 -16.40 10.32
C ASN A 121 0.66 -16.57 8.83
N TRP A 122 1.12 -17.74 8.41
CA TRP A 122 1.35 -18.09 7.02
C TRP A 122 0.07 -18.41 6.24
N GLU A 123 -1.04 -18.64 6.95
CA GLU A 123 -2.35 -18.89 6.35
C GLU A 123 -3.02 -17.61 5.86
N GLY A 124 -2.56 -16.46 6.34
CA GLY A 124 -3.04 -15.15 5.90
C GLY A 124 -4.43 -14.80 6.40
N LEU A 125 -5.20 -14.11 5.54
CA LEU A 125 -6.57 -13.70 5.83
C LEU A 125 -7.58 -14.80 5.51
N GLY A 126 -8.66 -14.86 6.27
CA GLY A 126 -9.77 -15.79 6.10
C GLY A 126 -11.16 -15.13 6.13
N ALA A 127 -12.19 -15.94 5.92
CA ALA A 127 -13.58 -15.48 5.84
C ALA A 127 -14.10 -14.84 7.13
N ASP A 128 -13.47 -15.11 8.28
CA ASP A 128 -13.89 -14.57 9.58
C ASP A 128 -13.20 -13.25 9.95
N ASP A 129 -12.19 -12.83 9.15
CA ASP A 129 -11.46 -11.60 9.42
C ASP A 129 -12.30 -10.35 9.11
N ILE A 130 -12.11 -9.32 9.92
CA ILE A 130 -12.67 -7.99 9.69
C ILE A 130 -11.80 -7.28 8.65
N THR A 131 -12.36 -7.04 7.49
CA THR A 131 -11.64 -6.45 6.36
C THR A 131 -12.34 -5.22 5.82
N LEU A 132 -11.58 -4.29 5.25
CA LEU A 132 -12.10 -3.08 4.63
C LEU A 132 -13.20 -3.35 3.59
N PRO A 133 -13.03 -4.27 2.60
CA PRO A 133 -14.08 -4.53 1.63
C PRO A 133 -15.36 -5.09 2.27
N ARG A 134 -15.26 -5.89 3.33
CA ARG A 134 -16.43 -6.38 4.07
C ARG A 134 -17.23 -5.24 4.68
N LEU A 135 -16.55 -4.32 5.38
CA LEU A 135 -17.19 -3.16 6.00
C LEU A 135 -17.83 -2.24 4.94
N LEU A 136 -17.15 -2.02 3.82
CA LEU A 136 -17.67 -1.19 2.74
C LEU A 136 -18.88 -1.85 2.06
N ARG A 137 -18.86 -3.17 1.86
CA ARG A 137 -20.01 -3.92 1.35
C ARG A 137 -21.21 -3.81 2.28
N GLU A 138 -21.02 -3.96 3.58
CA GLU A 138 -22.07 -3.77 4.59
C GLU A 138 -22.61 -2.33 4.59
N ALA A 139 -21.78 -1.35 4.25
CA ALA A 139 -22.20 0.03 4.06
C ALA A 139 -22.89 0.28 2.69
N GLY A 140 -23.09 -0.75 1.86
CA GLY A 140 -23.80 -0.68 0.59
C GLY A 140 -22.94 -0.29 -0.61
N TYR A 141 -21.64 -0.49 -0.54
CA TYR A 141 -20.73 -0.37 -1.70
C TYR A 141 -20.69 -1.66 -2.49
N ARG A 142 -20.68 -1.56 -3.81
CA ARG A 142 -20.21 -2.64 -4.67
C ARG A 142 -18.71 -2.76 -4.54
N THR A 143 -18.22 -3.88 -4.02
CA THR A 143 -16.80 -4.09 -3.72
C THR A 143 -16.14 -4.94 -4.82
N ILE A 144 -15.14 -4.36 -5.48
CA ILE A 144 -14.55 -4.89 -6.70
C ILE A 144 -13.06 -5.08 -6.50
N HIS A 145 -12.58 -6.31 -6.67
CA HIS A 145 -11.17 -6.67 -6.70
C HIS A 145 -10.75 -6.99 -8.14
N VAL A 146 -9.67 -6.33 -8.60
CA VAL A 146 -9.05 -6.63 -9.91
C VAL A 146 -7.54 -6.72 -9.74
N GLY A 147 -6.95 -7.84 -10.12
CA GLY A 147 -5.50 -8.07 -10.13
C GLY A 147 -5.00 -8.94 -8.97
N LYS A 148 -3.80 -8.62 -8.44
CA LYS A 148 -3.11 -9.44 -7.43
C LYS A 148 -3.88 -9.49 -6.09
N GLY A 149 -4.19 -10.71 -5.62
CA GLY A 149 -4.70 -10.97 -4.27
C GLY A 149 -3.56 -11.15 -3.27
N HIS A 150 -3.00 -12.36 -3.23
CA HIS A 150 -1.87 -12.73 -2.38
C HIS A 150 -2.15 -12.57 -0.87
N PHE A 151 -3.39 -12.87 -0.47
CA PHE A 151 -3.86 -12.74 0.92
C PHE A 151 -3.74 -14.04 1.73
N ALA A 152 -3.73 -15.20 1.06
CA ALA A 152 -3.65 -16.52 1.64
C ALA A 152 -3.05 -17.54 0.63
N PRO A 153 -2.56 -18.71 1.07
CA PRO A 153 -2.08 -19.75 0.17
C PRO A 153 -3.23 -20.52 -0.50
N PHE A 154 -2.93 -21.33 -1.51
CA PHE A 154 -3.91 -22.19 -2.17
C PHE A 154 -4.63 -23.10 -1.18
N GLY A 155 -5.94 -23.26 -1.35
CA GLY A 155 -6.79 -24.09 -0.52
C GLY A 155 -7.21 -23.45 0.81
N HIS A 156 -6.81 -22.23 1.09
CA HIS A 156 -7.24 -21.45 2.25
C HIS A 156 -8.32 -20.42 1.87
N SER A 157 -9.15 -20.06 2.84
CA SER A 157 -10.33 -19.20 2.62
C SER A 157 -10.03 -17.88 1.93
N GLY A 158 -8.92 -17.24 2.25
CA GLY A 158 -8.52 -15.96 1.61
C GLY A 158 -7.84 -16.11 0.24
N GLU A 159 -7.78 -17.32 -0.34
CA GLU A 159 -7.31 -17.53 -1.71
C GLU A 159 -8.16 -16.75 -2.71
N ASP A 160 -9.48 -16.80 -2.52
CA ASP A 160 -10.42 -15.99 -3.30
C ASP A 160 -10.74 -14.69 -2.56
N PRO A 161 -10.43 -13.51 -3.11
CA PRO A 161 -10.79 -12.22 -2.50
C PRO A 161 -12.26 -12.07 -2.13
N ARG A 162 -13.18 -12.84 -2.74
CA ARG A 162 -14.60 -12.81 -2.40
C ARG A 162 -14.87 -13.27 -0.97
N ASP A 163 -14.07 -14.16 -0.42
CA ASP A 163 -14.17 -14.59 0.98
C ASP A 163 -13.83 -13.45 1.95
N LEU A 164 -13.07 -12.46 1.49
CA LEU A 164 -12.66 -11.29 2.26
C LEU A 164 -13.64 -10.10 2.15
N GLY A 165 -14.79 -10.28 1.47
CA GLY A 165 -15.84 -9.27 1.37
C GLY A 165 -15.91 -8.54 0.04
N PHE A 166 -15.09 -8.88 -0.95
CA PHE A 166 -15.30 -8.41 -2.31
C PHE A 166 -16.46 -9.15 -2.96
N GLU A 167 -17.31 -8.46 -3.72
CA GLU A 167 -18.40 -9.07 -4.50
C GLU A 167 -17.90 -9.55 -5.85
N VAL A 168 -16.92 -8.85 -6.41
CA VAL A 168 -16.30 -9.16 -7.70
C VAL A 168 -14.83 -9.46 -7.50
N ASN A 169 -14.35 -10.53 -8.11
CA ASN A 169 -12.93 -10.87 -8.21
C ASN A 169 -12.57 -11.14 -9.67
N VAL A 170 -11.63 -10.37 -10.20
CA VAL A 170 -11.01 -10.58 -11.50
C VAL A 170 -9.51 -10.75 -11.32
N ALA A 171 -8.97 -11.87 -11.75
CA ALA A 171 -7.53 -12.18 -11.73
C ALA A 171 -6.88 -12.30 -10.33
N GLY A 172 -7.67 -12.25 -9.25
CA GLY A 172 -7.17 -12.40 -7.88
C GLY A 172 -7.06 -13.86 -7.48
N SER A 173 -5.93 -14.24 -6.87
CA SER A 173 -5.66 -15.56 -6.30
C SER A 173 -4.49 -15.51 -5.31
N SER A 174 -4.02 -16.68 -4.87
CA SER A 174 -2.84 -16.82 -3.98
C SER A 174 -1.51 -16.46 -4.63
N ILE A 175 -1.42 -16.31 -5.95
CA ILE A 175 -0.13 -16.05 -6.59
C ILE A 175 0.40 -14.67 -6.24
N GLY A 176 1.70 -14.61 -5.85
CA GLY A 176 2.37 -13.37 -5.46
C GLY A 176 3.03 -12.64 -6.62
N GLU A 177 3.18 -13.32 -7.77
CA GLU A 177 3.84 -12.80 -8.98
C GLU A 177 3.18 -13.39 -10.22
N PRO A 178 3.16 -12.71 -11.38
CA PRO A 178 2.61 -13.28 -12.59
C PRO A 178 3.62 -14.21 -13.27
N GLY A 179 3.15 -15.26 -13.92
CA GLY A 179 4.00 -16.15 -14.70
C GLY A 179 4.58 -15.50 -15.97
N SER A 180 3.94 -14.46 -16.46
CA SER A 180 4.35 -13.58 -17.55
C SER A 180 3.41 -12.37 -17.61
N TYR A 181 3.87 -11.24 -18.13
CA TYR A 181 3.03 -10.08 -18.43
C TYR A 181 2.44 -10.11 -19.85
N LEU A 182 2.87 -11.05 -20.69
CA LEU A 182 2.51 -11.09 -22.10
C LEU A 182 1.23 -11.91 -22.32
N GLY A 183 0.24 -11.33 -22.99
CA GLY A 183 -0.96 -12.02 -23.45
C GLY A 183 -0.65 -13.17 -24.40
N GLU A 184 0.38 -13.01 -25.27
CA GLU A 184 0.93 -14.05 -26.13
C GLU A 184 1.34 -15.32 -25.35
N ASN A 185 1.76 -15.14 -24.08
CA ASN A 185 2.12 -16.21 -23.15
C ASN A 185 0.94 -16.71 -22.29
N GLY A 186 -0.27 -16.14 -22.47
CA GLY A 186 -1.43 -16.41 -21.62
C GLY A 186 -1.14 -16.09 -20.15
N TYR A 187 -0.36 -15.02 -19.90
CA TYR A 187 0.08 -14.58 -18.57
C TYR A 187 0.72 -15.69 -17.72
N GLY A 188 1.45 -16.58 -18.37
CA GLY A 188 2.13 -17.74 -17.76
C GLY A 188 1.50 -19.09 -18.10
N LEU A 189 0.24 -19.16 -18.53
CA LEU A 189 -0.47 -20.42 -18.81
C LEU A 189 0.09 -21.15 -20.04
N LEU A 190 0.33 -20.44 -21.13
CA LEU A 190 0.80 -20.98 -22.41
C LEU A 190 2.33 -21.08 -22.43
N ARG A 191 3.00 -20.04 -21.92
CA ARG A 191 4.47 -19.96 -21.77
C ARG A 191 4.80 -19.16 -20.51
N GLY A 192 5.96 -19.43 -19.91
CA GLY A 192 6.41 -18.80 -18.69
C GLY A 192 6.25 -19.72 -17.46
N THR A 193 6.03 -19.15 -16.29
CA THR A 193 5.89 -19.91 -15.03
C THR A 193 4.44 -20.32 -14.82
N ARG A 194 4.08 -21.53 -15.26
CA ARG A 194 2.68 -22.00 -15.27
C ARG A 194 2.04 -22.03 -13.87
N SER A 195 2.81 -22.32 -12.82
CA SER A 195 2.32 -22.27 -11.43
C SER A 195 2.01 -20.84 -10.95
N ARG A 196 2.36 -19.84 -11.73
CA ARG A 196 2.09 -18.41 -11.51
C ARG A 196 1.21 -17.81 -12.61
N ALA A 197 0.50 -18.65 -13.37
CA ALA A 197 -0.42 -18.18 -14.40
C ALA A 197 -1.54 -17.35 -13.76
N VAL A 198 -1.76 -16.14 -14.29
CA VAL A 198 -2.81 -15.25 -13.79
C VAL A 198 -4.17 -15.77 -14.25
N PRO A 199 -5.12 -16.04 -13.34
CA PRO A 199 -6.43 -16.60 -13.71
C PRO A 199 -7.40 -15.56 -14.26
N GLY A 200 -8.47 -16.02 -14.92
CA GLY A 200 -9.65 -15.20 -15.26
C GLY A 200 -9.46 -14.20 -16.39
N LEU A 201 -8.38 -14.29 -17.17
CA LEU A 201 -8.07 -13.39 -18.28
C LEU A 201 -8.00 -14.12 -19.63
N ASP A 202 -8.71 -15.25 -19.77
CA ASP A 202 -8.64 -16.15 -20.93
C ASP A 202 -8.92 -15.45 -22.27
N LYS A 203 -9.79 -14.43 -22.29
CA LYS A 203 -10.13 -13.67 -23.51
C LYS A 203 -8.95 -12.89 -24.11
N TYR A 204 -7.89 -12.66 -23.32
CA TYR A 204 -6.67 -11.99 -23.79
C TYR A 204 -5.54 -12.96 -24.15
N HIS A 205 -5.72 -14.28 -23.93
CA HIS A 205 -4.69 -15.26 -24.23
C HIS A 205 -4.40 -15.32 -25.73
N GLY A 206 -3.13 -15.31 -26.10
CA GLY A 206 -2.69 -15.31 -27.50
C GLY A 206 -2.74 -13.94 -28.18
N THR A 207 -3.12 -12.88 -27.47
CA THR A 207 -3.11 -11.50 -27.97
C THR A 207 -1.83 -10.77 -27.57
N ASP A 208 -1.63 -9.55 -28.08
CA ASP A 208 -0.54 -8.64 -27.68
C ASP A 208 -0.90 -7.76 -26.47
N THR A 209 -2.07 -7.98 -25.85
CA THR A 209 -2.52 -7.22 -24.67
C THR A 209 -1.61 -7.52 -23.48
N PHE A 210 -0.96 -6.49 -22.95
CA PHE A 210 -0.10 -6.61 -21.78
C PHE A 210 -0.93 -6.77 -20.51
N LEU A 211 -0.42 -7.47 -19.47
CA LEU A 211 -1.19 -7.79 -18.25
C LEU A 211 -1.76 -6.54 -17.58
N THR A 212 -0.94 -5.47 -17.44
CA THR A 212 -1.39 -4.21 -16.85
C THR A 212 -2.56 -3.59 -17.62
N GLU A 213 -2.53 -3.68 -18.96
CA GLU A 213 -3.63 -3.22 -19.82
C GLU A 213 -4.89 -4.08 -19.65
N ALA A 214 -4.74 -5.41 -19.66
CA ALA A 214 -5.87 -6.32 -19.44
C ALA A 214 -6.59 -6.04 -18.12
N LEU A 215 -5.84 -5.89 -17.03
CA LEU A 215 -6.40 -5.54 -15.71
C LEU A 215 -7.10 -4.18 -15.72
N THR A 216 -6.55 -3.20 -16.43
CA THR A 216 -7.19 -1.88 -16.57
C THR A 216 -8.52 -1.99 -17.28
N LEU A 217 -8.57 -2.69 -18.43
CA LEU A 217 -9.81 -2.90 -19.18
C LEU A 217 -10.87 -3.61 -18.34
N GLU A 218 -10.49 -4.63 -17.55
CA GLU A 218 -11.41 -5.31 -16.65
C GLU A 218 -11.92 -4.38 -15.56
N ALA A 219 -11.04 -3.56 -14.95
CA ALA A 219 -11.43 -2.60 -13.92
C ALA A 219 -12.44 -1.58 -14.46
N LEU A 220 -12.19 -1.00 -15.64
CA LEU A 220 -13.11 -0.04 -16.27
C LEU A 220 -14.47 -0.68 -16.56
N ALA A 221 -14.51 -1.92 -17.06
CA ALA A 221 -15.77 -2.64 -17.30
C ALA A 221 -16.57 -2.88 -16.00
N GLN A 222 -15.90 -3.11 -14.86
CA GLN A 222 -16.58 -3.23 -13.57
C GLN A 222 -17.10 -1.88 -13.06
N VAL A 223 -16.37 -0.78 -13.29
CA VAL A 223 -16.84 0.58 -13.01
C VAL A 223 -18.10 0.90 -13.82
N ASP A 224 -18.11 0.61 -15.13
CA ASP A 224 -19.30 0.77 -15.99
C ASP A 224 -20.51 0.03 -15.43
N SER A 225 -20.28 -1.22 -14.99
CA SER A 225 -21.34 -2.05 -14.40
C SER A 225 -21.91 -1.44 -13.11
N ALA A 226 -21.05 -0.91 -12.21
CA ALA A 226 -21.47 -0.26 -10.97
C ALA A 226 -22.26 1.03 -11.25
N VAL A 227 -21.78 1.86 -12.18
CA VAL A 227 -22.45 3.11 -12.59
C VAL A 227 -23.81 2.81 -13.22
N ALA A 228 -23.90 1.81 -14.10
CA ALA A 228 -25.17 1.41 -14.71
C ALA A 228 -26.19 0.91 -13.65
N ALA A 229 -25.71 0.25 -12.59
CA ALA A 229 -26.51 -0.19 -11.44
C ALA A 229 -26.85 0.96 -10.46
N LYS A 230 -26.21 2.12 -10.60
CA LYS A 230 -26.30 3.26 -9.67
C LYS A 230 -25.83 2.90 -8.25
N GLU A 231 -24.80 2.08 -8.15
CA GLU A 231 -24.21 1.64 -6.89
C GLU A 231 -22.90 2.42 -6.65
N PRO A 232 -22.68 2.97 -5.43
CA PRO A 232 -21.35 3.46 -5.09
C PRO A 232 -20.40 2.26 -5.08
N PHE A 233 -19.17 2.46 -5.58
CA PHE A 233 -18.22 1.35 -5.68
C PHE A 233 -16.94 1.62 -4.91
N PHE A 234 -16.35 0.53 -4.45
CA PHE A 234 -14.97 0.42 -3.99
C PHE A 234 -14.21 -0.46 -4.97
N LEU A 235 -13.40 0.15 -5.81
CA LEU A 235 -12.50 -0.54 -6.72
C LEU A 235 -11.13 -0.69 -6.06
N TYR A 236 -10.72 -1.92 -5.78
CA TYR A 236 -9.38 -2.30 -5.40
C TYR A 236 -8.66 -2.81 -6.67
N LEU A 237 -8.00 -1.88 -7.37
CA LEU A 237 -7.18 -2.21 -8.54
C LEU A 237 -5.76 -2.45 -8.09
N SER A 238 -5.41 -3.71 -7.98
CA SER A 238 -4.14 -4.21 -7.47
C SER A 238 -3.31 -4.79 -8.62
N HIS A 239 -2.45 -3.96 -9.21
CA HIS A 239 -1.60 -4.43 -10.29
C HIS A 239 -0.58 -5.46 -9.81
N TYR A 240 -0.23 -6.44 -10.67
CA TYR A 240 0.98 -7.24 -10.51
C TYR A 240 2.24 -6.43 -10.87
N ALA A 241 2.10 -5.38 -11.68
CA ALA A 241 3.17 -4.44 -11.93
C ALA A 241 3.50 -3.69 -10.61
N VAL A 242 4.78 -3.52 -10.32
CA VAL A 242 5.97 -3.68 -11.16
C VAL A 242 6.83 -4.90 -10.74
N HIS A 243 6.21 -5.92 -10.17
CA HIS A 243 6.88 -7.16 -9.73
C HIS A 243 7.53 -7.89 -10.92
N ASN A 244 8.60 -8.67 -10.68
CA ASN A 244 9.15 -9.54 -11.72
C ASN A 244 8.08 -10.55 -12.25
N PRO A 245 8.29 -11.11 -13.49
CA PRO A 245 9.41 -10.93 -14.41
C PRO A 245 9.41 -9.55 -15.07
N PHE A 246 10.59 -8.93 -15.19
CA PHE A 246 10.73 -7.59 -15.78
C PHE A 246 10.66 -7.64 -17.32
N GLU A 247 9.52 -8.10 -17.84
CA GLU A 247 9.25 -8.16 -19.27
C GLU A 247 8.96 -6.76 -19.83
N ILE A 248 9.54 -6.47 -20.99
CA ILE A 248 9.39 -5.16 -21.62
C ILE A 248 7.98 -4.99 -22.18
N ASP A 249 7.28 -3.96 -21.75
CA ASP A 249 6.10 -3.47 -22.42
C ASP A 249 6.51 -2.72 -23.70
N LYS A 250 6.23 -3.31 -24.84
CA LYS A 250 6.63 -2.78 -26.14
C LYS A 250 6.07 -1.38 -26.42
N ARG A 251 4.92 -1.02 -25.81
CA ARG A 251 4.29 0.30 -25.96
C ARG A 251 5.17 1.45 -25.49
N PHE A 252 6.05 1.19 -24.49
CA PHE A 252 6.89 2.20 -23.83
C PHE A 252 8.38 1.99 -24.09
N SER A 253 8.79 0.92 -24.75
CA SER A 253 10.18 0.56 -24.96
C SER A 253 11.02 1.65 -25.65
N ALA A 254 10.39 2.50 -26.47
CA ALA A 254 11.07 3.60 -27.15
C ALA A 254 11.63 4.67 -26.18
N HIS A 255 11.08 4.80 -24.97
CA HIS A 255 11.52 5.76 -23.98
C HIS A 255 12.74 5.30 -23.19
N TYR A 256 13.05 3.99 -23.17
CA TYR A 256 14.09 3.38 -22.34
C TYR A 256 15.15 2.66 -23.20
N GLN A 257 15.79 3.42 -24.10
CA GLN A 257 16.78 2.87 -25.03
C GLN A 257 18.23 2.95 -24.51
N ASP A 258 18.46 3.59 -23.35
CA ASP A 258 19.79 3.72 -22.77
C ASP A 258 20.32 2.33 -22.35
N THR A 259 21.35 1.86 -23.08
CA THR A 259 21.97 0.55 -22.86
C THR A 259 22.95 0.52 -21.70
N THR A 260 23.22 1.63 -21.02
CA THR A 260 23.94 1.64 -19.74
C THR A 260 23.14 0.95 -18.65
N TYR A 261 21.78 0.96 -18.77
CA TYR A 261 20.89 0.17 -17.93
C TYR A 261 20.72 -1.26 -18.46
N SER A 262 20.64 -2.23 -17.55
CA SER A 262 20.37 -3.62 -17.91
C SER A 262 19.00 -3.78 -18.59
N GLN A 263 18.81 -4.87 -19.34
CA GLN A 263 17.50 -5.19 -19.93
C GLN A 263 16.41 -5.29 -18.87
N ALA A 264 16.72 -5.89 -17.70
CA ALA A 264 15.79 -5.99 -16.58
C ALA A 264 15.39 -4.60 -16.04
N ALA A 265 16.36 -3.66 -15.89
CA ALA A 265 16.08 -2.31 -15.45
C ALA A 265 15.20 -1.54 -16.45
N ARG A 266 15.45 -1.70 -17.74
CA ARG A 266 14.61 -1.10 -18.79
C ARG A 266 13.22 -1.74 -18.82
N GLY A 267 13.12 -3.07 -18.60
CA GLY A 267 11.83 -3.76 -18.44
C GLY A 267 11.05 -3.19 -17.27
N TYR A 268 11.67 -3.08 -16.10
CA TYR A 268 11.08 -2.47 -14.90
C TYR A 268 10.54 -1.06 -15.19
N ALA A 269 11.31 -0.21 -15.88
CA ALA A 269 10.88 1.14 -16.22
C ALA A 269 9.65 1.15 -17.17
N THR A 270 9.56 0.19 -18.11
CA THR A 270 8.35 0.06 -18.95
C THR A 270 7.13 -0.41 -18.15
N LEU A 271 7.31 -1.24 -17.10
CA LEU A 271 6.24 -1.63 -16.18
C LEU A 271 5.72 -0.41 -15.39
N ILE A 272 6.62 0.47 -14.93
CA ILE A 272 6.28 1.73 -14.27
C ILE A 272 5.42 2.61 -15.20
N GLU A 273 5.85 2.84 -16.44
CA GLU A 273 5.10 3.69 -17.37
C GLU A 273 3.77 3.05 -17.78
N GLY A 274 3.71 1.72 -17.92
CA GLY A 274 2.47 0.99 -18.17
C GLY A 274 1.46 1.10 -17.04
N MET A 275 1.92 1.06 -15.80
CA MET A 275 1.11 1.30 -14.61
C MET A 275 0.60 2.75 -14.55
N ASP A 276 1.48 3.73 -14.84
CA ASP A 276 1.08 5.14 -14.89
C ASP A 276 0.01 5.41 -15.96
N LYS A 277 0.16 4.78 -17.15
CA LYS A 277 -0.89 4.83 -18.17
C LYS A 277 -2.22 4.29 -17.65
N SER A 278 -2.21 3.16 -16.93
CA SER A 278 -3.41 2.60 -16.31
C SER A 278 -4.09 3.59 -15.38
N LEU A 279 -3.32 4.29 -14.54
CA LEU A 279 -3.85 5.36 -13.67
C LEU A 279 -4.54 6.46 -14.50
N GLY A 280 -3.91 6.88 -15.59
CA GLY A 280 -4.50 7.85 -16.52
C GLY A 280 -5.79 7.38 -17.13
N ASP A 281 -5.83 6.14 -17.61
CA ASP A 281 -7.05 5.54 -18.21
C ASP A 281 -8.20 5.49 -17.19
N VAL A 282 -7.93 5.16 -15.93
CA VAL A 282 -8.92 5.18 -14.85
C VAL A 282 -9.43 6.61 -14.62
N MET A 283 -8.54 7.60 -14.49
CA MET A 283 -8.92 9.00 -14.25
C MET A 283 -9.77 9.55 -15.41
N ASP A 284 -9.35 9.30 -16.65
CA ASP A 284 -10.06 9.75 -17.83
C ASP A 284 -11.45 9.11 -17.97
N HIS A 285 -11.55 7.82 -17.62
CA HIS A 285 -12.83 7.10 -17.64
C HIS A 285 -13.82 7.65 -16.61
N LEU A 286 -13.35 7.96 -15.38
CA LEU A 286 -14.17 8.60 -14.36
C LEU A 286 -14.69 9.99 -14.80
N GLU A 287 -13.86 10.74 -15.53
CA GLU A 287 -14.28 12.03 -16.12
C GLU A 287 -15.31 11.84 -17.24
N GLN A 288 -15.11 10.87 -18.14
CA GLN A 288 -16.06 10.53 -19.22
C GLN A 288 -17.43 10.10 -18.67
N LEU A 289 -17.46 9.39 -17.57
CA LEU A 289 -18.69 8.99 -16.88
C LEU A 289 -19.32 10.13 -16.07
N GLY A 290 -18.65 11.26 -15.89
CA GLY A 290 -19.15 12.39 -15.11
C GLY A 290 -19.22 12.14 -13.61
N ILE A 291 -18.35 11.26 -13.08
CA ILE A 291 -18.32 10.88 -11.66
C ILE A 291 -17.00 11.23 -10.97
N ALA A 292 -16.09 11.88 -11.67
CA ALA A 292 -14.75 12.18 -11.15
C ALA A 292 -14.79 13.09 -9.89
N GLU A 293 -15.72 14.05 -9.79
CA GLU A 293 -15.87 14.90 -8.60
C GLU A 293 -16.39 14.15 -7.40
N ASN A 294 -17.01 12.98 -7.59
CA ASN A 294 -17.54 12.14 -6.51
C ASN A 294 -16.74 10.85 -6.33
N THR A 295 -15.49 10.84 -6.77
CA THR A 295 -14.59 9.67 -6.65
C THR A 295 -13.28 10.07 -5.97
N LEU A 296 -12.95 9.42 -4.86
CA LEU A 296 -11.63 9.53 -4.21
C LEU A 296 -10.69 8.48 -4.78
N ILE A 297 -9.48 8.89 -5.13
CA ILE A 297 -8.40 7.98 -5.56
C ILE A 297 -7.33 7.95 -4.46
N VAL A 298 -6.96 6.75 -4.05
CA VAL A 298 -5.80 6.46 -3.22
C VAL A 298 -4.82 5.67 -4.07
N PHE A 299 -3.71 6.30 -4.45
CA PHE A 299 -2.58 5.66 -5.12
C PHE A 299 -1.55 5.23 -4.09
N LEU A 300 -1.08 3.99 -4.13
CA LEU A 300 -0.24 3.42 -3.09
C LEU A 300 0.69 2.31 -3.61
N GLY A 301 1.96 2.30 -3.16
CA GLY A 301 2.85 1.14 -3.27
C GLY A 301 2.65 0.16 -2.11
N ASP A 302 2.83 -1.14 -2.31
CA ASP A 302 2.65 -2.14 -1.25
C ASP A 302 3.91 -2.46 -0.44
N ASN A 303 5.08 -2.22 -0.99
CA ASN A 303 6.39 -2.26 -0.30
C ASN A 303 7.43 -1.50 -1.10
N GLY A 304 8.62 -1.34 -0.54
CA GLY A 304 9.70 -0.63 -1.21
C GLY A 304 10.10 -1.22 -2.56
N SER A 305 10.87 -0.43 -3.31
CA SER A 305 11.32 -0.75 -4.67
C SER A 305 11.99 -2.11 -4.79
N ASP A 306 11.68 -2.87 -5.84
CA ASP A 306 12.47 -4.02 -6.25
C ASP A 306 13.22 -3.78 -7.57
N ALA A 307 13.44 -2.52 -7.93
CA ALA A 307 14.17 -2.15 -9.13
C ALA A 307 15.51 -2.90 -9.22
N PRO A 308 15.84 -3.48 -10.39
CA PRO A 308 17.08 -4.24 -10.58
C PRO A 308 18.27 -3.31 -10.85
N LEU A 309 18.48 -2.32 -9.97
CA LEU A 309 19.53 -1.28 -10.07
C LEU A 309 20.63 -1.42 -9.01
N GLY A 310 20.43 -2.28 -8.01
CA GLY A 310 21.41 -2.50 -6.94
C GLY A 310 21.05 -3.69 -6.07
N GLY A 311 21.92 -4.00 -5.10
CA GLY A 311 21.72 -5.03 -4.08
C GLY A 311 20.71 -4.63 -3.01
N SER A 312 20.40 -5.57 -2.12
CA SER A 312 19.34 -5.39 -1.10
C SER A 312 19.67 -4.31 -0.06
N HIS A 313 20.95 -3.99 0.14
CA HIS A 313 21.40 -3.03 1.14
C HIS A 313 22.14 -1.82 0.52
N ASP A 314 22.14 -1.71 -0.82
CA ASP A 314 22.77 -0.62 -1.55
C ASP A 314 21.82 0.58 -1.65
N ILE A 315 22.36 1.72 -2.08
CA ILE A 315 21.59 2.93 -2.40
C ILE A 315 20.97 2.83 -3.81
N GLY A 316 21.43 1.97 -4.69
CA GLY A 316 21.13 1.98 -6.13
C GLY A 316 19.64 1.93 -6.49
N SER A 317 18.85 1.01 -5.92
CA SER A 317 17.44 0.79 -6.30
C SER A 317 16.49 1.89 -5.85
N SER A 318 16.82 2.60 -4.80
CA SER A 318 15.94 3.61 -4.16
C SER A 318 16.64 4.94 -3.92
N ALA A 319 17.75 5.23 -4.64
CA ALA A 319 18.58 6.42 -4.42
C ALA A 319 17.75 7.71 -4.27
N PRO A 320 17.99 8.55 -3.25
CA PRO A 320 19.08 8.50 -2.27
C PRO A 320 18.84 7.59 -1.06
N LEU A 321 17.69 6.93 -0.96
CA LEU A 321 17.39 6.03 0.14
C LEU A 321 18.17 4.72 0.00
N ARG A 322 18.55 4.14 1.12
CA ARG A 322 19.24 2.86 1.18
C ARG A 322 18.26 1.70 1.18
N GLY A 323 18.70 0.58 0.59
CA GLY A 323 17.95 -0.66 0.60
C GLY A 323 16.87 -0.75 -0.47
N LYS A 324 16.17 -1.87 -0.47
CA LYS A 324 15.03 -2.17 -1.34
C LYS A 324 14.13 -3.21 -0.67
N LYS A 325 13.06 -3.64 -1.32
CA LYS A 325 12.10 -4.66 -0.85
C LYS A 325 12.75 -5.70 0.06
N GLY A 326 12.16 -5.91 1.22
CA GLY A 326 12.59 -6.90 2.21
C GLY A 326 13.81 -6.49 3.05
N SER A 327 14.34 -5.27 2.89
CA SER A 327 15.41 -4.76 3.74
C SER A 327 14.87 -3.90 4.89
N GLU A 328 15.71 -3.72 5.90
CA GLU A 328 15.45 -2.92 7.10
C GLU A 328 15.52 -1.42 6.89
N PHE A 329 16.02 -0.96 5.74
CA PHE A 329 16.28 0.44 5.42
C PHE A 329 15.08 1.13 4.77
N GLU A 330 15.14 2.47 4.65
CA GLU A 330 14.06 3.29 4.11
C GLU A 330 13.59 2.87 2.71
N GLY A 331 14.52 2.47 1.83
CA GLY A 331 14.18 1.97 0.49
C GLY A 331 13.35 0.68 0.49
N GLY A 332 13.32 -0.06 1.61
CA GLY A 332 12.54 -1.29 1.76
C GLY A 332 11.08 -1.07 2.12
N THR A 333 10.75 0.07 2.74
CA THR A 333 9.43 0.30 3.34
C THR A 333 8.78 1.62 2.97
N ARG A 334 9.53 2.59 2.41
CA ARG A 334 8.98 3.87 2.02
C ARG A 334 8.38 3.81 0.62
N VAL A 335 7.08 4.08 0.53
CA VAL A 335 6.28 3.90 -0.68
C VAL A 335 5.63 5.20 -1.15
N PRO A 336 5.32 5.35 -2.44
CA PRO A 336 4.50 6.47 -2.89
C PRO A 336 3.09 6.34 -2.33
N CYS A 337 2.55 7.45 -1.84
CA CYS A 337 1.13 7.58 -1.49
C CYS A 337 0.63 8.95 -1.97
N ILE A 338 -0.43 8.93 -2.78
CA ILE A 338 -1.15 10.12 -3.24
C ILE A 338 -2.63 9.91 -2.96
N ILE A 339 -3.27 10.86 -2.29
CA ILE A 339 -4.71 10.84 -2.05
C ILE A 339 -5.31 12.10 -2.66
N ALA A 340 -6.27 11.92 -3.56
CA ALA A 340 -6.90 13.01 -4.29
C ALA A 340 -8.35 12.70 -4.63
N TRP A 341 -9.20 13.71 -4.68
CA TRP A 341 -10.42 13.61 -5.46
C TRP A 341 -10.05 13.56 -6.96
N ALA A 342 -10.64 12.64 -7.72
CA ALA A 342 -10.30 12.44 -9.13
C ALA A 342 -10.50 13.70 -9.98
N ARG A 343 -11.40 14.57 -9.56
CA ARG A 343 -11.51 15.96 -10.00
C ARG A 343 -11.91 16.87 -8.84
N PRO A 344 -11.10 17.86 -8.44
CA PRO A 344 -11.48 18.82 -7.41
C PRO A 344 -12.70 19.65 -7.81
N ASP A 345 -13.72 19.73 -6.93
CA ASP A 345 -14.90 20.64 -7.07
C ASP A 345 -15.33 21.12 -5.68
N SER A 346 -15.08 22.41 -5.42
CA SER A 346 -15.45 23.07 -4.16
C SER A 346 -16.96 23.09 -3.86
N ARG A 347 -17.82 22.78 -4.84
CA ARG A 347 -19.27 22.71 -4.68
C ARG A 347 -19.75 21.31 -4.31
N ASN A 348 -18.92 20.28 -4.46
CA ASN A 348 -19.26 18.93 -4.08
C ASN A 348 -19.32 18.81 -2.54
N ALA A 349 -20.45 18.34 -1.98
CA ALA A 349 -20.64 18.29 -0.54
C ALA A 349 -19.73 17.25 0.17
N TRP A 350 -19.33 16.19 -0.51
CA TRP A 350 -18.35 15.24 0.04
C TRP A 350 -16.97 15.86 0.12
N GLN A 351 -16.55 16.63 -0.90
CA GLN A 351 -15.27 17.35 -0.89
C GLN A 351 -15.26 18.48 0.14
N GLN A 352 -16.41 19.12 0.40
CA GLN A 352 -16.54 20.10 1.50
C GLN A 352 -16.41 19.43 2.87
N LYS A 353 -17.01 18.25 3.04
CA LYS A 353 -16.92 17.47 4.28
C LYS A 353 -15.56 16.84 4.50
N TYR A 354 -14.93 16.36 3.44
CA TYR A 354 -13.64 15.70 3.42
C TYR A 354 -12.69 16.41 2.45
N PRO A 355 -12.23 17.62 2.79
CA PRO A 355 -11.38 18.41 1.92
C PRO A 355 -10.00 17.79 1.77
N VAL A 356 -9.47 17.84 0.55
CA VAL A 356 -8.11 17.43 0.21
C VAL A 356 -7.42 18.62 -0.46
N LEU A 357 -6.27 19.04 0.07
CA LEU A 357 -5.47 20.10 -0.52
C LEU A 357 -4.93 19.68 -1.89
N GLN A 358 -4.86 20.61 -2.82
CA GLN A 358 -4.34 20.37 -4.15
C GLN A 358 -2.84 20.69 -4.23
N GLY A 359 -2.08 19.80 -4.87
CA GLY A 359 -0.65 19.98 -5.11
C GLY A 359 0.20 20.03 -3.83
N ALA A 360 -0.35 19.58 -2.69
CA ALA A 360 0.32 19.67 -1.41
C ALA A 360 1.23 18.46 -1.13
N ILE A 361 2.22 18.67 -0.26
CA ILE A 361 3.10 17.62 0.27
C ILE A 361 2.89 17.55 1.77
N SER A 362 2.44 16.40 2.25
CA SER A 362 2.44 16.09 3.69
C SER A 362 3.82 15.57 4.09
N ARG A 363 4.38 16.10 5.17
CA ARG A 363 5.63 15.64 5.80
C ARG A 363 5.37 14.77 7.02
N GLU A 364 4.13 14.61 7.39
CA GLU A 364 3.73 13.73 8.49
C GLU A 364 3.94 12.27 8.10
N ILE A 365 4.23 11.43 9.07
CA ILE A 365 4.37 10.00 8.84
C ILE A 365 2.97 9.42 8.60
N GLY A 366 2.77 8.79 7.46
CA GLY A 366 1.59 7.98 7.17
C GLY A 366 1.97 6.52 6.99
N THR A 367 1.03 5.62 7.22
CA THR A 367 1.24 4.19 7.10
C THR A 367 0.12 3.52 6.31
N ILE A 368 0.42 2.35 5.76
CA ILE A 368 -0.58 1.58 5.00
C ILE A 368 -1.81 1.20 5.84
N MET A 369 -1.64 1.10 7.16
CA MET A 369 -2.73 0.83 8.11
C MET A 369 -3.72 1.99 8.21
N ASP A 370 -3.28 3.21 7.97
CA ASP A 370 -4.10 4.43 8.09
C ASP A 370 -5.18 4.52 6.99
N ILE A 371 -5.02 3.75 5.93
CA ILE A 371 -5.99 3.68 4.83
C ILE A 371 -7.31 3.07 5.30
N PHE A 372 -7.25 2.04 6.15
CA PHE A 372 -8.44 1.36 6.67
C PHE A 372 -9.39 2.32 7.41
N PRO A 373 -9.00 3.02 8.51
CA PRO A 373 -9.90 3.96 9.20
C PRO A 373 -10.29 5.14 8.32
N THR A 374 -9.40 5.61 7.46
CA THR A 374 -9.66 6.75 6.59
C THR A 374 -10.77 6.46 5.59
N LEU A 375 -10.77 5.29 4.95
CA LEU A 375 -11.80 4.88 3.99
C LEU A 375 -13.08 4.38 4.68
N THR A 376 -12.96 3.73 5.83
CA THR A 376 -14.12 3.34 6.66
C THR A 376 -14.93 4.56 7.06
N LEU A 377 -14.27 5.63 7.52
CA LEU A 377 -14.95 6.88 7.85
C LEU A 377 -15.61 7.54 6.63
N LEU A 378 -14.93 7.60 5.49
CA LEU A 378 -15.45 8.19 4.25
C LEU A 378 -16.71 7.46 3.78
N SER A 379 -16.68 6.12 3.81
CA SER A 379 -17.77 5.28 3.34
C SER A 379 -19.02 5.37 4.22
N GLY A 380 -18.88 5.86 5.46
CA GLY A 380 -19.92 5.82 6.47
C GLY A 380 -20.18 4.42 7.02
N ALA A 381 -19.25 3.50 6.86
CA ALA A 381 -19.26 2.18 7.49
C ALA A 381 -19.06 2.37 9.00
N GLN A 382 -20.15 2.39 9.76
CA GLN A 382 -20.17 2.63 11.22
C GLN A 382 -20.40 1.35 12.00
N ALA A 383 -20.04 0.19 11.49
CA ALA A 383 -20.08 -0.99 12.32
C ALA A 383 -19.08 -0.81 13.48
N PRO A 384 -19.51 -0.88 14.75
CA PRO A 384 -18.55 -0.97 15.82
C PRO A 384 -17.69 -2.21 15.57
N LEU A 385 -16.38 -2.00 15.43
CA LEU A 385 -15.48 -3.13 15.29
C LEU A 385 -15.66 -4.06 16.50
N PRO A 386 -15.68 -5.38 16.31
CA PRO A 386 -15.74 -6.31 17.44
C PRO A 386 -14.62 -5.99 18.43
N PRO A 387 -14.83 -6.16 19.74
CA PRO A 387 -13.82 -5.88 20.75
C PRO A 387 -12.50 -6.63 20.55
N ALA A 388 -12.52 -7.72 19.79
CA ALA A 388 -11.33 -8.51 19.45
C ALA A 388 -10.52 -7.90 18.30
N HIS A 389 -11.08 -6.98 17.49
CA HIS A 389 -10.37 -6.31 16.42
C HIS A 389 -9.80 -4.99 16.92
N THR A 390 -8.48 -4.89 16.97
CA THR A 390 -7.77 -3.67 17.32
C THR A 390 -7.25 -3.03 16.03
N GLU A 391 -7.61 -1.79 15.82
CA GLU A 391 -7.13 -0.95 14.72
C GLU A 391 -5.87 -0.20 15.19
N ASP A 392 -4.80 -0.27 14.41
CA ASP A 392 -3.52 0.39 14.70
C ASP A 392 -3.31 1.66 13.85
N GLY A 393 -4.11 1.85 12.81
CA GLY A 393 -4.05 2.99 11.90
C GLY A 393 -4.71 4.25 12.45
N TYR A 394 -4.31 5.40 11.90
CA TYR A 394 -4.86 6.72 12.21
C TYR A 394 -5.60 7.32 11.03
N LEU A 395 -6.53 8.24 11.30
CA LEU A 395 -7.24 8.99 10.27
C LEU A 395 -6.29 9.98 9.56
N LEU A 396 -6.16 9.87 8.23
CA LEU A 396 -5.33 10.77 7.43
C LEU A 396 -6.01 12.12 7.12
N TRP A 397 -7.30 12.29 7.42
CA TRP A 397 -8.07 13.48 7.01
C TRP A 397 -7.48 14.80 7.54
N SER A 398 -6.85 14.80 8.71
CA SER A 398 -6.15 15.99 9.20
C SER A 398 -5.00 16.38 8.28
N PHE A 399 -4.18 15.42 7.86
CA PHE A 399 -3.05 15.66 6.97
C PHE A 399 -3.49 16.06 5.56
N LEU A 400 -4.58 15.48 5.06
CA LEU A 400 -5.13 15.80 3.74
C LEU A 400 -5.65 17.24 3.62
N ARG A 401 -6.09 17.83 4.72
CA ARG A 401 -6.51 19.24 4.77
C ARG A 401 -5.44 20.19 5.32
N GLY A 402 -4.22 19.69 5.59
CA GLY A 402 -3.09 20.49 6.04
C GLY A 402 -3.05 20.77 7.54
N ASP A 403 -3.83 20.05 8.33
CA ASP A 403 -3.84 20.17 9.79
C ASP A 403 -2.93 19.13 10.43
N LYS A 404 -2.53 19.39 11.67
CA LYS A 404 -1.89 18.38 12.52
C LYS A 404 -2.94 17.47 13.15
N ASN A 405 -2.60 16.19 13.29
CA ASN A 405 -3.38 15.27 14.11
C ASN A 405 -2.71 15.12 15.48
N PRO A 406 -3.26 15.72 16.56
CA PRO A 406 -2.62 15.69 17.88
C PRO A 406 -2.62 14.29 18.52
N TRP A 407 -3.37 13.34 17.96
CA TRP A 407 -3.45 11.96 18.42
C TRP A 407 -2.55 11.02 17.63
N HIS A 408 -1.92 11.53 16.55
CA HIS A 408 -1.02 10.75 15.73
C HIS A 408 0.33 10.60 16.46
N GLU A 409 0.76 9.37 16.60
CA GLU A 409 2.13 9.06 17.03
C GLU A 409 2.99 9.02 15.78
N ASP A 410 4.03 9.85 15.68
CA ASP A 410 4.96 9.88 14.54
C ASP A 410 5.86 8.63 14.54
N THR A 411 5.23 7.45 14.46
CA THR A 411 5.90 6.16 14.63
C THR A 411 5.59 5.20 13.49
N PHE A 412 6.55 4.32 13.19
CA PHE A 412 6.36 3.20 12.28
C PHE A 412 7.15 1.97 12.76
N LEU A 413 6.50 0.80 12.80
CA LEU A 413 7.11 -0.48 13.10
C LEU A 413 7.22 -1.33 11.82
N ASN A 414 8.44 -1.77 11.48
CA ASN A 414 8.64 -2.82 10.50
C ASN A 414 9.22 -4.04 11.24
N HIS A 415 8.35 -4.99 11.55
CA HIS A 415 8.72 -6.21 12.25
C HIS A 415 8.86 -7.37 11.25
N PHE A 416 10.12 -7.78 11.00
CA PHE A 416 10.45 -8.80 10.01
C PHE A 416 11.31 -9.91 10.64
N PRO A 417 10.71 -10.82 11.43
CA PRO A 417 11.43 -11.89 12.16
C PRO A 417 11.75 -13.08 11.25
N HIS A 418 12.13 -12.86 10.00
CA HIS A 418 12.43 -13.86 8.98
C HIS A 418 13.71 -13.51 8.22
N GLN A 419 14.35 -14.51 7.63
CA GLN A 419 15.41 -14.31 6.69
C GLN A 419 14.85 -14.25 5.26
N HIS A 420 14.92 -13.09 4.63
CA HIS A 420 14.52 -12.93 3.23
C HIS A 420 15.68 -12.40 2.38
N ARG A 421 16.01 -11.13 2.50
CA ARG A 421 17.13 -10.48 1.79
C ARG A 421 18.18 -9.92 2.72
N GLY A 422 17.94 -9.99 4.00
CA GLY A 422 18.77 -9.51 5.07
C GLY A 422 18.69 -10.43 6.29
N SER A 423 18.95 -9.88 7.45
CA SER A 423 18.87 -10.55 8.75
C SER A 423 17.45 -10.50 9.31
N TYR A 424 17.20 -11.28 10.35
CA TYR A 424 16.00 -11.16 11.19
C TYR A 424 16.04 -9.85 11.95
N PHE A 425 15.10 -8.96 11.74
CA PHE A 425 15.14 -7.61 12.33
C PHE A 425 13.78 -7.08 12.75
N THR A 426 13.83 -6.04 13.56
CA THR A 426 12.73 -5.08 13.76
C THR A 426 13.29 -3.69 13.65
N SER A 427 12.70 -2.84 12.82
CA SER A 427 12.99 -1.41 12.85
C SER A 427 11.84 -0.63 13.49
N TRP A 428 12.22 0.34 14.34
CA TRP A 428 11.30 1.26 14.99
C TRP A 428 11.67 2.69 14.66
N ARG A 429 10.77 3.38 14.02
CA ARG A 429 10.89 4.80 13.76
C ARG A 429 10.02 5.59 14.72
N HIS A 430 10.55 6.69 15.27
CA HIS A 430 9.81 7.68 16.02
C HIS A 430 10.37 9.08 15.71
N GLY A 431 9.56 9.89 15.02
CA GLY A 431 9.99 11.16 14.46
C GLY A 431 11.17 11.00 13.50
N PRO A 432 12.28 11.76 13.69
CA PRO A 432 13.46 11.66 12.83
C PRO A 432 14.34 10.44 13.12
N TRP A 433 14.13 9.76 14.22
CA TRP A 433 15.01 8.70 14.68
C TRP A 433 14.51 7.31 14.28
N LYS A 434 15.42 6.48 13.76
CA LYS A 434 15.16 5.08 13.43
C LYS A 434 16.18 4.18 14.12
N LEU A 435 15.67 3.26 14.94
CA LEU A 435 16.42 2.17 15.54
C LEU A 435 16.16 0.90 14.73
N ILE A 436 17.21 0.13 14.42
CA ILE A 436 17.11 -1.21 13.87
C ILE A 436 17.68 -2.18 14.91
N TYR A 437 16.89 -3.18 15.28
CA TYR A 437 17.29 -4.27 16.16
C TYR A 437 17.45 -5.55 15.31
N TYR A 438 18.62 -6.20 15.45
CA TYR A 438 18.91 -7.47 14.77
C TYR A 438 18.86 -8.60 15.77
N TYR A 439 18.05 -9.63 15.49
CA TYR A 439 17.87 -10.77 16.39
C TYR A 439 19.06 -11.71 16.38
N ASN A 440 19.71 -11.91 15.23
CA ASN A 440 20.89 -12.76 15.04
C ASN A 440 20.76 -14.12 15.77
N PRO A 441 19.74 -14.94 15.44
CA PRO A 441 19.44 -16.17 16.18
C PRO A 441 20.59 -17.20 16.16
N ASP A 442 21.45 -17.14 15.15
CA ASP A 442 22.65 -17.94 14.94
C ASP A 442 23.94 -17.30 15.53
N HIS A 443 23.90 -15.99 15.82
CA HIS A 443 25.05 -15.21 16.32
C HIS A 443 24.63 -14.23 17.41
N PRO A 444 24.26 -14.69 18.63
CA PRO A 444 23.66 -13.84 19.67
C PRO A 444 24.58 -12.71 20.19
N ASP A 445 25.89 -12.78 19.92
CA ASP A 445 26.86 -11.76 20.37
C ASP A 445 27.13 -10.65 19.34
N TYR A 446 26.49 -10.71 18.16
CA TYR A 446 26.66 -9.70 17.11
C TYR A 446 26.03 -8.35 17.51
N PRO A 447 26.48 -7.20 16.98
CA PRO A 447 25.86 -5.90 17.26
C PRO A 447 24.38 -5.94 17.01
N GLN A 448 23.59 -5.71 18.06
CA GLN A 448 22.15 -5.93 18.02
C GLN A 448 21.35 -4.71 17.59
N CYS A 449 21.96 -3.51 17.61
CA CYS A 449 21.27 -2.27 17.29
C CYS A 449 22.11 -1.33 16.45
N THR A 450 21.44 -0.59 15.57
CA THR A 450 21.94 0.62 14.90
C THR A 450 20.92 1.74 15.05
N LEU A 451 21.38 2.99 15.05
CA LEU A 451 20.55 4.18 15.16
C LEU A 451 20.85 5.18 14.05
N PHE A 452 19.84 5.69 13.41
CA PHE A 452 19.94 6.70 12.35
C PHE A 452 19.08 7.93 12.66
N ASN A 453 19.56 9.12 12.24
CA ASN A 453 18.77 10.33 12.18
C ASN A 453 18.38 10.59 10.72
N LEU A 454 17.15 10.29 10.34
CA LEU A 454 16.68 10.34 8.94
C LEU A 454 16.52 11.77 8.40
N GLU A 455 16.50 12.79 9.24
CA GLU A 455 16.52 14.19 8.77
C GLU A 455 17.91 14.63 8.34
N GLU A 456 18.97 14.13 9.01
CA GLU A 456 20.37 14.45 8.70
C GLU A 456 20.98 13.45 7.71
N ASP A 457 20.57 12.18 7.80
CA ASP A 457 21.09 11.07 6.99
C ASP A 457 19.93 10.18 6.47
N PRO A 458 19.16 10.64 5.48
CA PRO A 458 18.07 9.84 4.89
C PRO A 458 18.57 8.58 4.17
N SER A 459 19.88 8.49 3.90
CA SER A 459 20.53 7.34 3.26
C SER A 459 21.03 6.28 4.25
N GLU A 460 20.86 6.50 5.56
CA GLU A 460 21.21 5.54 6.64
C GLU A 460 22.66 5.01 6.52
N THR A 461 23.60 5.93 6.25
CA THR A 461 25.01 5.61 6.04
C THR A 461 25.86 5.74 7.32
N HIS A 462 25.36 6.45 8.32
CA HIS A 462 26.09 6.76 9.54
C HIS A 462 25.33 6.29 10.77
N ASP A 463 25.77 5.19 11.38
CA ASP A 463 25.26 4.75 12.68
C ASP A 463 25.70 5.71 13.78
N VAL A 464 24.73 6.40 14.39
CA VAL A 464 24.94 7.38 15.46
C VAL A 464 24.58 6.85 16.85
N LEU A 465 24.42 5.54 17.03
CA LEU A 465 24.05 4.92 18.29
C LEU A 465 24.97 5.32 19.46
N ARG A 466 26.28 5.32 19.21
CA ARG A 466 27.28 5.68 20.21
C ARG A 466 27.22 7.16 20.61
N GLN A 467 26.79 8.05 19.71
CA GLN A 467 26.63 9.48 19.94
C GLN A 467 25.32 9.78 20.71
N HIS A 468 24.29 8.95 20.53
CA HIS A 468 22.95 9.16 21.08
C HIS A 468 22.39 7.97 21.88
N PRO A 469 23.14 7.39 22.85
CA PRO A 469 22.73 6.15 23.53
C PRO A 469 21.45 6.31 24.36
N ARG A 470 21.12 7.53 24.82
CA ARG A 470 19.86 7.79 25.55
C ARG A 470 18.65 7.70 24.63
N ILE A 471 18.76 8.20 23.40
CA ILE A 471 17.71 8.11 22.38
C ILE A 471 17.53 6.65 21.99
N ALA A 472 18.62 5.95 21.68
CA ALA A 472 18.58 4.54 21.29
C ALA A 472 17.90 3.66 22.36
N ARG A 473 18.23 3.85 23.67
CA ARG A 473 17.58 3.09 24.75
C ARG A 473 16.09 3.41 24.90
N ARG A 474 15.69 4.66 24.66
CA ARG A 474 14.27 5.05 24.65
C ARG A 474 13.53 4.33 23.54
N LEU A 475 14.03 4.41 22.29
CA LEU A 475 13.42 3.77 21.12
C LEU A 475 13.37 2.24 21.26
N LEU A 476 14.41 1.64 21.82
CA LEU A 476 14.43 0.19 22.09
C LEU A 476 13.31 -0.23 23.05
N ARG A 477 13.08 0.53 24.11
CA ARG A 477 11.97 0.27 25.05
C ARG A 477 10.61 0.45 24.38
N GLU A 478 10.41 1.55 23.65
CA GLU A 478 9.18 1.81 22.90
C GLU A 478 8.88 0.68 21.92
N MET A 479 9.88 0.21 21.18
CA MET A 479 9.79 -0.94 20.27
C MET A 479 9.39 -2.22 21.00
N ILE A 480 10.06 -2.55 22.10
CA ILE A 480 9.78 -3.75 22.90
C ILE A 480 8.35 -3.70 23.47
N ASP A 481 7.92 -2.54 23.98
CA ASP A 481 6.59 -2.36 24.54
C ASP A 481 5.51 -2.48 23.45
N ARG A 482 5.80 -1.97 22.23
CA ARG A 482 4.93 -2.11 21.06
C ARG A 482 4.79 -3.60 20.68
N LEU A 483 5.89 -4.32 20.52
CA LEU A 483 5.89 -5.75 20.17
C LEU A 483 5.15 -6.60 21.22
N ARG A 484 5.32 -6.30 22.52
CA ARG A 484 4.59 -6.98 23.61
C ARG A 484 3.08 -6.71 23.55
N ARG A 485 2.69 -5.44 23.35
CA ARG A 485 1.29 -5.04 23.21
C ARG A 485 0.60 -5.73 22.03
N ASP A 486 1.31 -5.89 20.93
CA ASP A 486 0.79 -6.48 19.70
C ASP A 486 0.87 -8.01 19.72
N ASN A 487 1.44 -8.61 20.77
CA ASN A 487 1.65 -10.05 20.89
C ASN A 487 2.43 -10.63 19.69
N ALA A 488 3.53 -9.94 19.35
CA ALA A 488 4.36 -10.24 18.19
C ALA A 488 4.98 -11.65 18.28
N THR A 489 5.26 -12.22 17.13
CA THR A 489 6.01 -13.48 16.99
C THR A 489 7.50 -13.19 16.82
N TYR A 490 8.38 -14.13 17.14
CA TYR A 490 9.82 -13.90 17.14
C TYR A 490 10.59 -15.02 16.45
N PRO A 491 11.78 -14.73 15.88
CA PRO A 491 12.64 -15.81 15.40
C PRO A 491 13.02 -16.75 16.53
N VAL A 492 13.43 -17.95 16.20
CA VAL A 492 13.82 -18.97 17.19
C VAL A 492 15.31 -19.27 17.07
N ASP A 493 15.93 -19.69 18.18
CA ASP A 493 17.31 -20.17 18.20
C ASP A 493 17.40 -21.63 17.71
N PHE A 494 18.61 -22.20 17.76
CA PHE A 494 18.85 -23.58 17.36
C PHE A 494 18.17 -24.64 18.27
N GLU A 495 17.71 -24.23 19.48
CA GLU A 495 16.89 -25.07 20.38
C GLU A 495 15.39 -24.88 20.13
N GLY A 496 15.00 -24.00 19.21
CA GLY A 496 13.60 -23.65 18.91
C GLY A 496 12.97 -22.70 19.91
N LYS A 497 13.76 -22.00 20.72
CA LYS A 497 13.27 -21.00 21.69
C LYS A 497 13.17 -19.63 21.06
N PRO A 498 12.10 -18.84 21.34
CA PRO A 498 11.98 -17.48 20.84
C PRO A 498 13.15 -16.58 21.28
N VAL A 499 13.75 -15.89 20.30
CA VAL A 499 14.81 -14.90 20.53
C VAL A 499 14.15 -13.53 20.73
N LEU A 500 13.93 -13.16 21.98
CA LEU A 500 13.28 -11.89 22.34
C LEU A 500 14.24 -10.71 22.25
N PRO A 501 13.76 -9.50 21.92
CA PRO A 501 14.59 -8.30 21.99
C PRO A 501 14.93 -7.98 23.45
N ARG A 502 16.18 -7.55 23.69
CA ARG A 502 16.73 -7.35 25.04
C ARG A 502 16.90 -5.85 25.31
N GLU A 503 16.41 -5.38 26.48
CA GLU A 503 16.56 -3.97 26.89
C GLU A 503 18.02 -3.59 27.17
N ASP A 504 18.88 -4.54 27.52
CA ASP A 504 20.31 -4.36 27.77
C ASP A 504 21.20 -4.44 26.52
N ALA A 505 20.60 -4.57 25.33
CA ALA A 505 21.33 -4.63 24.05
C ALA A 505 22.14 -3.34 23.79
N ILE A 506 21.77 -2.22 24.42
CA ILE A 506 22.47 -0.92 24.32
C ILE A 506 23.09 -0.62 25.66
N ARG A 507 24.40 -0.82 25.76
CA ARG A 507 25.20 -0.53 26.96
C ARG A 507 25.55 0.96 27.11
#